data_46756825b0d975c1c02a0475e04e75e8
#
_entry.id   46756825b0d975c1c02a0475e04e75e8
#
_cell.length_a   1.000
_cell.length_b   1.000
_cell.length_c   1.000
_cell.angle_alpha   90.00
_cell.angle_beta   90.00
_cell.angle_gamma   90.00
#
_symmetry.space_group_name_H-M   'P 1'
#
loop_
_entity.id
_entity.type
_entity.pdbx_description
1 polymer ?
#
loop_
_entity_poly.entity_id
_entity_poly.type
_entity_poly.pdbx_seq_one_letter_code
_entity_poly.pdbx_strand_id
1 'polypeptide(L)'
;MVDANCASIKGNKMKSIKVKLSGSSALLMHSDRFANPLDPLTKAHKELTGKRKKTDDDHIAIARSEFIGGCYWNEDTGFFIPAQNLDSCLIAAAKLQKLGVKFKQGVQVLEDELPIDGFKSVTPEKLWENPKNVDARGVKVGMAKIMRYRPIFRNWSLSATVMVNEDVVNLNEVKKALVDAGKLIGLGDYRPRFGRFDVEFA
;
A
#
# COMPACT_ATOMS: atom_id res chain seq x y z
N MET A 1 33.95 -47.23 9.01
CA MET A 1 32.53 -47.02 9.21
C MET A 1 32.38 -45.57 9.61
N VAL A 2 31.89 -44.75 8.74
CA VAL A 2 31.64 -43.32 9.00
C VAL A 2 30.11 -43.18 9.04
N ASP A 3 29.57 -43.06 10.25
CA ASP A 3 28.13 -42.80 10.43
C ASP A 3 27.79 -41.43 9.90
N ALA A 4 27.17 -41.41 8.72
CA ALA A 4 26.54 -40.19 8.18
C ALA A 4 25.23 -39.91 8.96
N ASN A 5 25.33 -39.07 9.99
CA ASN A 5 24.18 -38.56 10.72
C ASN A 5 23.48 -37.55 9.81
N CYS A 6 22.56 -38.04 8.96
CA CYS A 6 21.69 -37.24 8.16
C CYS A 6 20.67 -36.58 9.10
N ALA A 7 20.98 -35.37 9.58
CA ALA A 7 20.04 -34.57 10.33
C ALA A 7 18.82 -34.29 9.42
N SER A 8 17.71 -34.93 9.74
CA SER A 8 16.41 -34.67 9.14
C SER A 8 16.10 -33.18 9.26
N ILE A 9 16.09 -32.47 8.14
CA ILE A 9 15.62 -31.09 8.06
C ILE A 9 14.11 -31.16 8.42
N LYS A 10 13.77 -30.71 9.62
CA LYS A 10 12.38 -30.56 10.03
C LYS A 10 11.68 -29.67 9.01
N GLY A 11 10.63 -30.20 8.37
CA GLY A 11 9.85 -29.47 7.40
C GLY A 11 9.38 -28.13 8.00
N ASN A 12 9.62 -27.06 7.25
CA ASN A 12 9.26 -25.68 7.62
C ASN A 12 7.75 -25.62 7.91
N LYS A 13 7.35 -25.21 9.12
CA LYS A 13 5.95 -25.09 9.51
C LYS A 13 5.33 -23.82 8.94
N MET A 14 5.07 -23.85 7.63
CA MET A 14 4.38 -22.73 6.96
C MET A 14 2.87 -22.85 7.17
N LYS A 15 2.26 -21.78 7.64
CA LYS A 15 0.80 -21.61 7.71
C LYS A 15 0.36 -20.38 6.92
N SER A 16 -0.88 -20.39 6.47
CA SER A 16 -1.52 -19.24 5.84
C SER A 16 -2.70 -18.75 6.67
N ILE A 17 -2.87 -17.44 6.72
CA ILE A 17 -4.04 -16.77 7.29
C ILE A 17 -4.68 -15.94 6.19
N LYS A 18 -5.94 -16.25 5.86
CA LYS A 18 -6.72 -15.36 5.00
C LYS A 18 -7.35 -14.28 5.86
N VAL A 19 -7.23 -13.04 5.42
CA VAL A 19 -7.76 -11.88 6.12
C VAL A 19 -8.53 -10.99 5.17
N LYS A 20 -9.60 -10.37 5.67
CA LYS A 20 -10.27 -9.25 5.03
C LYS A 20 -9.98 -8.00 5.84
N LEU A 21 -9.50 -6.98 5.17
CA LEU A 21 -9.22 -5.67 5.73
C LEU A 21 -10.31 -4.71 5.28
N SER A 22 -10.98 -4.08 6.24
CA SER A 22 -12.06 -3.12 5.98
C SER A 22 -11.69 -1.76 6.55
N GLY A 23 -11.67 -0.72 5.69
CA GLY A 23 -11.22 0.61 6.08
C GLY A 23 -12.10 1.26 7.15
N SER A 24 -11.52 1.58 8.30
CA SER A 24 -12.14 2.43 9.34
C SER A 24 -11.82 3.91 9.14
N SER A 25 -10.88 4.25 8.26
CA SER A 25 -10.66 5.59 7.73
C SER A 25 -10.37 5.52 6.23
N ALA A 26 -10.53 6.66 5.54
CA ALA A 26 -10.26 6.72 4.10
C ALA A 26 -8.81 6.32 3.80
N LEU A 27 -8.59 5.65 2.67
CA LEU A 27 -7.28 5.27 2.15
C LEU A 27 -6.81 6.33 1.16
N LEU A 28 -5.62 6.89 1.38
CA LEU A 28 -4.92 7.73 0.41
C LEU A 28 -3.90 6.88 -0.33
N MET A 29 -3.91 6.98 -1.65
CA MET A 29 -2.97 6.29 -2.51
C MET A 29 -1.93 7.27 -3.05
N HIS A 30 -0.68 6.85 -3.10
CA HIS A 30 0.42 7.61 -3.70
C HIS A 30 1.51 6.65 -4.15
N SER A 31 1.51 6.36 -5.45
CA SER A 31 2.55 5.53 -6.08
C SER A 31 3.87 6.29 -6.16
N ASP A 32 4.96 5.56 -6.09
CA ASP A 32 6.32 6.06 -6.27
C ASP A 32 6.74 6.17 -7.75
N ARG A 33 5.81 5.98 -8.68
CA ARG A 33 6.04 6.00 -10.14
C ARG A 33 6.87 7.19 -10.61
N PHE A 34 6.62 8.37 -10.06
CA PHE A 34 7.35 9.58 -10.40
C PHE A 34 8.82 9.60 -9.95
N ALA A 35 9.25 8.64 -9.15
CA ALA A 35 10.67 8.43 -8.85
C ALA A 35 11.43 7.83 -10.04
N ASN A 36 10.74 7.14 -10.97
CA ASN A 36 11.34 6.59 -12.18
C ASN A 36 11.39 7.64 -13.30
N PRO A 37 12.57 8.17 -13.66
CA PRO A 37 12.71 9.20 -14.70
C PRO A 37 12.44 8.68 -16.13
N LEU A 38 12.41 7.36 -16.32
CA LEU A 38 12.18 6.71 -17.62
C LEU A 38 10.69 6.44 -17.88
N ASP A 39 9.86 6.47 -16.86
CA ASP A 39 8.42 6.24 -16.97
C ASP A 39 7.77 7.32 -17.86
N PRO A 40 6.90 6.94 -18.84
CA PRO A 40 6.25 7.88 -19.75
C PRO A 40 5.41 8.95 -19.02
N LEU A 41 4.68 8.57 -17.97
CA LEU A 41 3.89 9.53 -17.17
C LEU A 41 4.78 10.50 -16.41
N THR A 42 5.95 10.04 -15.92
CA THR A 42 6.94 10.90 -15.27
C THR A 42 7.49 11.95 -16.24
N LYS A 43 7.80 11.55 -17.47
CA LYS A 43 8.27 12.48 -18.53
C LYS A 43 7.20 13.51 -18.86
N ALA A 44 5.98 13.07 -19.14
CA ALA A 44 4.85 13.96 -19.42
C ALA A 44 4.57 14.93 -18.26
N HIS A 45 4.60 14.46 -17.02
CA HIS A 45 4.43 15.29 -15.82
C HIS A 45 5.53 16.36 -15.72
N LYS A 46 6.79 16.00 -16.01
CA LYS A 46 7.91 16.96 -16.01
C LYS A 46 7.76 18.05 -17.07
N GLU A 47 7.26 17.72 -18.25
CA GLU A 47 6.96 18.71 -19.30
C GLU A 47 5.91 19.73 -18.83
N LEU A 48 4.83 19.26 -18.19
CA LEU A 48 3.80 20.14 -17.62
C LEU A 48 4.36 21.04 -16.52
N THR A 49 5.09 20.44 -15.58
CA THR A 49 5.63 21.18 -14.42
C THR A 49 6.79 22.10 -14.76
N GLY A 50 7.52 21.83 -15.85
CA GLY A 50 8.67 22.60 -16.33
C GLY A 50 8.31 23.93 -17.00
N LYS A 51 7.04 24.19 -17.36
CA LYS A 51 6.61 25.43 -17.97
C LYS A 51 6.91 26.62 -17.06
N ARG A 52 7.57 27.67 -17.62
CA ARG A 52 7.97 28.87 -16.86
C ARG A 52 6.77 29.73 -16.45
N LYS A 53 5.78 29.87 -17.33
CA LYS A 53 4.50 30.54 -17.07
C LYS A 53 3.41 29.50 -17.19
N LYS A 54 2.57 29.35 -16.18
CA LYS A 54 1.48 28.40 -16.14
C LYS A 54 0.15 29.13 -16.15
N THR A 55 -0.77 28.62 -16.96
CA THR A 55 -2.18 29.03 -16.98
C THR A 55 -2.97 28.18 -15.98
N ASP A 56 -4.24 28.52 -15.75
CA ASP A 56 -5.13 27.70 -14.91
C ASP A 56 -5.32 26.29 -15.50
N ASP A 57 -5.40 26.16 -16.83
CA ASP A 57 -5.48 24.88 -17.52
C ASP A 57 -4.21 24.04 -17.29
N ASP A 58 -3.03 24.68 -17.28
CA ASP A 58 -1.78 23.98 -16.94
C ASP A 58 -1.81 23.45 -15.50
N HIS A 59 -2.35 24.22 -14.56
CA HIS A 59 -2.49 23.78 -13.17
C HIS A 59 -3.47 22.61 -13.03
N ILE A 60 -4.58 22.62 -13.77
CA ILE A 60 -5.53 21.50 -13.83
C ILE A 60 -4.85 20.25 -14.44
N ALA A 61 -4.12 20.42 -15.54
CA ALA A 61 -3.39 19.34 -16.20
C ALA A 61 -2.31 18.72 -15.28
N ILE A 62 -1.58 19.55 -14.52
CA ILE A 62 -0.60 19.10 -13.51
C ILE A 62 -1.30 18.31 -12.41
N ALA A 63 -2.40 18.82 -11.87
CA ALA A 63 -3.17 18.17 -10.82
C ALA A 63 -3.69 16.80 -11.28
N ARG A 64 -4.26 16.73 -12.50
CA ARG A 64 -4.71 15.46 -13.10
C ARG A 64 -3.56 14.49 -13.32
N SER A 65 -2.45 14.96 -13.85
CA SER A 65 -1.26 14.14 -14.08
C SER A 65 -0.69 13.57 -12.77
N GLU A 66 -0.64 14.38 -11.71
CA GLU A 66 -0.19 13.96 -10.39
C GLU A 66 -1.12 12.89 -9.79
N PHE A 67 -2.43 13.10 -9.91
CA PHE A 67 -3.43 12.13 -9.46
C PHE A 67 -3.28 10.79 -10.17
N ILE A 68 -3.23 10.78 -11.51
CA ILE A 68 -3.11 9.55 -12.31
C ILE A 68 -1.78 8.85 -12.01
N GLY A 69 -0.68 9.60 -11.94
CA GLY A 69 0.63 9.05 -11.61
C GLY A 69 0.72 8.50 -10.18
N GLY A 70 -0.12 8.99 -9.27
CA GLY A 70 -0.24 8.49 -7.90
C GLY A 70 -1.06 7.21 -7.75
N CYS A 71 -1.68 6.69 -8.82
CA CYS A 71 -2.48 5.48 -8.80
C CYS A 71 -1.61 4.22 -8.87
N TYR A 72 -1.91 3.22 -8.03
CA TYR A 72 -1.59 1.82 -8.27
C TYR A 72 -2.77 1.21 -9.02
N TRP A 73 -2.63 1.07 -10.32
CA TRP A 73 -3.68 0.60 -11.21
C TRP A 73 -3.10 -0.10 -12.43
N ASN A 74 -3.76 -1.17 -12.85
CA ASN A 74 -3.56 -1.82 -14.14
C ASN A 74 -4.90 -2.35 -14.69
N GLU A 75 -4.92 -2.79 -15.94
CA GLU A 75 -6.14 -3.25 -16.62
C GLU A 75 -6.66 -4.58 -16.05
N ASP A 76 -5.79 -5.45 -15.58
CA ASP A 76 -6.14 -6.80 -15.09
C ASP A 76 -6.77 -6.76 -13.71
N THR A 77 -6.16 -6.00 -12.79
CA THR A 77 -6.52 -5.96 -11.38
C THR A 77 -7.46 -4.79 -11.04
N GLY A 78 -7.40 -3.69 -11.82
CA GLY A 78 -8.01 -2.42 -11.47
C GLY A 78 -7.16 -1.67 -10.44
N PHE A 79 -7.80 -0.99 -9.47
CA PHE A 79 -7.07 -0.36 -8.36
C PHE A 79 -6.66 -1.39 -7.31
N PHE A 80 -5.41 -1.32 -6.88
CA PHE A 80 -4.85 -2.24 -5.89
C PHE A 80 -3.89 -1.54 -4.92
N ILE A 81 -3.55 -2.21 -3.85
CA ILE A 81 -2.44 -1.87 -2.98
C ILE A 81 -1.34 -2.92 -3.19
N PRO A 82 -0.09 -2.52 -3.49
CA PRO A 82 1.02 -3.46 -3.54
C PRO A 82 1.16 -4.21 -2.21
N ALA A 83 1.34 -5.53 -2.26
CA ALA A 83 1.48 -6.36 -1.07
C ALA A 83 2.59 -5.88 -0.13
N GLN A 84 3.67 -5.34 -0.69
CA GLN A 84 4.78 -4.74 0.06
C GLN A 84 4.34 -3.61 1.02
N ASN A 85 3.23 -2.91 0.71
CA ASN A 85 2.69 -1.90 1.61
C ASN A 85 2.08 -2.54 2.85
N LEU A 86 1.41 -3.69 2.70
CA LEU A 86 0.88 -4.46 3.83
C LEU A 86 2.02 -5.13 4.61
N ASP A 87 3.02 -5.72 3.96
CA ASP A 87 4.21 -6.26 4.61
C ASP A 87 4.91 -5.19 5.46
N SER A 88 5.13 -4.00 4.89
CA SER A 88 5.73 -2.87 5.60
C SER A 88 4.89 -2.40 6.80
N CYS A 89 3.56 -2.41 6.65
CA CYS A 89 2.62 -2.07 7.71
C CYS A 89 2.69 -3.10 8.86
N LEU A 90 2.72 -4.40 8.54
CA LEU A 90 2.86 -5.48 9.51
C LEU A 90 4.19 -5.41 10.27
N ILE A 91 5.30 -5.19 9.54
CA ILE A 91 6.62 -5.00 10.14
C ILE A 91 6.64 -3.80 11.09
N ALA A 92 5.98 -2.69 10.70
CA ALA A 92 5.90 -1.50 11.55
C ALA A 92 5.09 -1.78 12.83
N ALA A 93 3.98 -2.51 12.74
CA ALA A 93 3.20 -2.93 13.90
C ALA A 93 3.99 -3.90 14.80
N ALA A 94 4.69 -4.88 14.21
CA ALA A 94 5.52 -5.84 14.93
C ALA A 94 6.69 -5.18 15.68
N LYS A 95 7.22 -4.06 15.18
CA LYS A 95 8.25 -3.27 15.89
C LYS A 95 7.77 -2.75 17.24
N LEU A 96 6.47 -2.46 17.40
CA LEU A 96 5.89 -2.05 18.69
C LEU A 96 6.05 -3.14 19.77
N GLN A 97 6.15 -4.40 19.32
CA GLN A 97 6.34 -5.59 20.16
C GLN A 97 7.78 -6.12 20.10
N LYS A 98 8.73 -5.38 19.52
CA LYS A 98 10.14 -5.78 19.30
C LYS A 98 10.31 -7.02 18.41
N LEU A 99 9.32 -7.34 17.58
CA LEU A 99 9.29 -8.51 16.68
C LEU A 99 9.63 -8.17 15.22
N GLY A 100 9.98 -6.93 14.89
CA GLY A 100 10.15 -6.46 13.51
C GLY A 100 11.14 -7.27 12.67
N VAL A 101 12.23 -7.79 13.26
CA VAL A 101 13.21 -8.64 12.54
C VAL A 101 12.61 -10.00 12.24
N LYS A 102 11.93 -10.62 13.20
CA LYS A 102 11.25 -11.91 13.02
C LYS A 102 10.18 -11.84 11.93
N PHE A 103 9.41 -10.74 11.88
CA PHE A 103 8.40 -10.52 10.85
C PHE A 103 9.01 -10.43 9.45
N LYS A 104 10.12 -9.75 9.27
CA LYS A 104 10.84 -9.71 8.00
C LYS A 104 11.30 -11.09 7.51
N GLN A 105 11.56 -12.03 8.42
CA GLN A 105 12.08 -13.36 8.12
C GLN A 105 10.99 -14.43 8.01
N GLY A 106 9.88 -14.24 8.72
CA GLY A 106 8.88 -15.28 8.89
C GLY A 106 7.45 -14.91 8.48
N VAL A 107 7.19 -13.69 8.01
CA VAL A 107 5.85 -13.25 7.59
C VAL A 107 5.92 -12.61 6.23
N GLN A 108 5.03 -13.00 5.32
CA GLN A 108 4.93 -12.45 3.96
C GLN A 108 3.50 -12.50 3.48
N VAL A 109 3.07 -11.47 2.77
CA VAL A 109 1.82 -11.48 1.99
C VAL A 109 2.06 -12.28 0.70
N LEU A 110 1.14 -13.18 0.37
CA LEU A 110 1.31 -14.13 -0.73
C LEU A 110 1.09 -13.50 -2.09
N GLU A 111 0.09 -12.64 -2.20
CA GLU A 111 -0.27 -11.93 -3.43
C GLU A 111 0.73 -10.80 -3.68
N ASP A 112 0.94 -10.42 -4.94
CA ASP A 112 1.74 -9.23 -5.30
C ASP A 112 0.90 -7.97 -5.25
N GLU A 113 -0.38 -8.07 -5.66
CA GLU A 113 -1.34 -6.99 -5.75
C GLU A 113 -2.58 -7.33 -4.93
N LEU A 114 -3.04 -6.41 -4.10
CA LEU A 114 -4.23 -6.54 -3.27
C LEU A 114 -5.34 -5.66 -3.86
N PRO A 115 -6.28 -6.22 -4.65
CA PRO A 115 -7.34 -5.44 -5.29
C PRO A 115 -8.21 -4.73 -4.26
N ILE A 116 -8.56 -3.47 -4.55
CA ILE A 116 -9.54 -2.73 -3.75
C ILE A 116 -10.93 -3.13 -4.24
N ASP A 117 -11.75 -3.67 -3.34
CA ASP A 117 -13.09 -4.14 -3.65
C ASP A 117 -13.94 -3.03 -4.27
N GLY A 118 -14.66 -3.36 -5.35
CA GLY A 118 -15.55 -2.43 -6.05
C GLY A 118 -14.86 -1.49 -7.06
N PHE A 119 -13.54 -1.56 -7.22
CA PHE A 119 -12.78 -0.67 -8.11
C PHE A 119 -12.09 -1.37 -9.28
N LYS A 120 -12.42 -2.62 -9.55
CA LYS A 120 -11.81 -3.39 -10.64
C LYS A 120 -12.05 -2.79 -12.03
N SER A 121 -13.27 -2.32 -12.29
CA SER A 121 -13.67 -1.78 -13.61
C SER A 121 -13.60 -0.26 -13.70
N VAL A 122 -12.97 0.40 -12.72
CA VAL A 122 -12.82 1.84 -12.69
C VAL A 122 -11.43 2.21 -13.20
N THR A 123 -11.33 3.17 -14.13
CA THR A 123 -10.05 3.69 -14.59
C THR A 123 -9.62 4.93 -13.78
N PRO A 124 -8.33 5.28 -13.77
CA PRO A 124 -7.84 6.49 -13.10
C PRO A 124 -8.54 7.77 -13.60
N GLU A 125 -8.87 7.84 -14.90
CA GLU A 125 -9.58 8.96 -15.50
C GLU A 125 -10.99 9.10 -14.95
N LYS A 126 -11.75 7.99 -14.89
CA LYS A 126 -13.10 7.98 -14.30
C LYS A 126 -13.08 8.29 -12.81
N LEU A 127 -12.04 7.82 -12.10
CA LEU A 127 -11.90 8.14 -10.69
C LEU A 127 -11.63 9.64 -10.47
N TRP A 128 -10.83 10.28 -11.34
CA TRP A 128 -10.55 11.71 -11.33
C TRP A 128 -11.80 12.57 -11.55
N GLU A 129 -12.72 12.16 -12.42
CA GLU A 129 -13.95 12.89 -12.72
C GLU A 129 -14.87 13.07 -11.51
N ASN A 130 -14.72 12.24 -10.47
CA ASN A 130 -15.49 12.34 -9.23
C ASN A 130 -14.67 13.08 -8.15
N PRO A 131 -15.01 14.34 -7.83
CA PRO A 131 -14.27 15.13 -6.83
C PRO A 131 -14.22 14.50 -5.44
N LYS A 132 -15.15 13.59 -5.12
CA LYS A 132 -15.14 12.84 -3.85
C LYS A 132 -13.98 11.87 -3.74
N ASN A 133 -13.38 11.48 -4.87
CA ASN A 133 -12.24 10.58 -4.93
C ASN A 133 -10.90 11.32 -5.08
N VAL A 134 -10.90 12.65 -5.06
CA VAL A 134 -9.71 13.48 -5.16
C VAL A 134 -9.41 14.11 -3.81
N ASP A 135 -8.24 13.85 -3.26
CA ASP A 135 -7.70 14.53 -2.09
C ASP A 135 -6.75 15.64 -2.56
N ALA A 136 -7.18 16.88 -2.44
CA ALA A 136 -6.37 18.06 -2.77
C ALA A 136 -5.96 18.77 -1.47
N ARG A 137 -4.67 18.70 -1.12
CA ARG A 137 -4.17 19.37 0.08
C ARG A 137 -2.75 19.91 -0.05
N GLY A 138 -2.49 20.99 0.67
CA GLY A 138 -1.15 21.53 0.80
C GLY A 138 -0.30 20.67 1.73
N VAL A 139 0.85 20.21 1.23
CA VAL A 139 1.86 19.50 2.02
C VAL A 139 3.16 20.31 2.06
N LYS A 140 3.90 20.18 3.14
CA LYS A 140 5.22 20.81 3.29
C LYS A 140 6.28 19.88 2.69
N VAL A 141 7.03 20.38 1.71
CA VAL A 141 8.18 19.68 1.13
C VAL A 141 9.39 20.59 1.28
N GLY A 142 10.31 20.25 2.17
CA GLY A 142 11.39 21.14 2.60
C GLY A 142 10.84 22.44 3.20
N MET A 143 11.19 23.57 2.62
CA MET A 143 10.70 24.91 3.03
C MET A 143 9.44 25.36 2.29
N ALA A 144 9.06 24.70 1.21
CA ALA A 144 7.91 25.07 0.39
C ALA A 144 6.63 24.33 0.79
N LYS A 145 5.48 24.98 0.61
CA LYS A 145 4.16 24.36 0.68
C LYS A 145 3.66 24.17 -0.75
N ILE A 146 3.39 22.93 -1.11
CA ILE A 146 2.90 22.57 -2.45
C ILE A 146 1.56 21.86 -2.35
N MET A 147 0.72 22.04 -3.37
CA MET A 147 -0.52 21.27 -3.48
C MET A 147 -0.20 19.86 -3.99
N ARG A 148 -0.84 18.86 -3.38
CA ARG A 148 -0.81 17.47 -3.81
C ARG A 148 -2.22 17.00 -4.14
N TYR A 149 -2.32 16.24 -5.23
CA TYR A 149 -3.58 15.65 -5.70
C TYR A 149 -3.43 14.13 -5.70
N ARG A 150 -4.23 13.46 -4.85
CA ARG A 150 -4.09 12.02 -4.60
C ARG A 150 -5.42 11.30 -4.72
N PRO A 151 -5.45 10.05 -5.20
CA PRO A 151 -6.63 9.19 -5.10
C PRO A 151 -7.00 8.94 -3.64
N ILE A 152 -8.29 9.12 -3.32
CA ILE A 152 -8.84 8.83 -2.00
C ILE A 152 -10.01 7.87 -2.11
N PHE A 153 -9.94 6.75 -1.38
CA PHE A 153 -10.98 5.75 -1.27
C PHE A 153 -11.62 5.86 0.12
N ARG A 154 -12.83 6.38 0.19
CA ARG A 154 -13.49 6.66 1.48
C ARG A 154 -14.04 5.39 2.13
N ASN A 155 -14.60 4.52 1.31
CA ASN A 155 -15.02 3.17 1.70
C ASN A 155 -14.19 2.19 0.90
N TRP A 156 -13.44 1.35 1.56
CA TRP A 156 -12.55 0.41 0.91
C TRP A 156 -12.43 -0.86 1.74
N SER A 157 -12.28 -1.95 1.05
CA SER A 157 -11.86 -3.22 1.64
C SER A 157 -10.97 -3.95 0.64
N LEU A 158 -10.20 -4.88 1.15
CA LEU A 158 -9.37 -5.78 0.36
C LEU A 158 -9.15 -7.08 1.12
N SER A 159 -8.79 -8.13 0.40
CA SER A 159 -8.45 -9.43 0.98
C SER A 159 -6.97 -9.74 0.74
N ALA A 160 -6.35 -10.44 1.69
CA ALA A 160 -4.96 -10.85 1.60
C ALA A 160 -4.75 -12.21 2.24
N THR A 161 -3.73 -12.94 1.77
CA THR A 161 -3.26 -14.18 2.38
C THR A 161 -1.88 -13.94 3.00
N VAL A 162 -1.79 -14.03 4.32
CA VAL A 162 -0.54 -13.85 5.05
C VAL A 162 0.08 -15.22 5.34
N MET A 163 1.28 -15.44 4.78
CA MET A 163 2.08 -16.63 5.05
C MET A 163 2.90 -16.42 6.32
N VAL A 164 2.94 -17.43 7.16
CA VAL A 164 3.62 -17.41 8.46
C VAL A 164 4.51 -18.63 8.61
N ASN A 165 5.78 -18.42 8.87
CA ASN A 165 6.70 -19.45 9.31
C ASN A 165 6.65 -19.56 10.83
N GLU A 166 5.97 -20.59 11.34
CA GLU A 166 5.80 -20.80 12.80
C GLU A 166 7.11 -21.15 13.53
N ASP A 167 8.16 -21.54 12.83
CA ASP A 167 9.48 -21.73 13.44
C ASP A 167 10.14 -20.38 13.82
N VAL A 168 9.66 -19.27 13.26
CA VAL A 168 10.21 -17.92 13.47
C VAL A 168 9.29 -17.03 14.28
N VAL A 169 7.98 -17.05 13.98
CA VAL A 169 6.96 -16.17 14.57
C VAL A 169 5.71 -16.97 14.94
N ASN A 170 5.18 -16.74 16.12
CA ASN A 170 3.94 -17.39 16.54
C ASN A 170 2.73 -16.79 15.80
N LEU A 171 1.78 -17.66 15.41
CA LEU A 171 0.56 -17.26 14.70
C LEU A 171 -0.26 -16.20 15.45
N ASN A 172 -0.32 -16.28 16.78
CA ASN A 172 -1.04 -15.31 17.60
C ASN A 172 -0.36 -13.93 17.61
N GLU A 173 0.98 -13.88 17.53
CA GLU A 173 1.74 -12.65 17.39
C GLU A 173 1.42 -11.97 16.05
N VAL A 174 1.27 -12.77 14.96
CA VAL A 174 0.90 -12.26 13.63
C VAL A 174 -0.54 -11.73 13.64
N LYS A 175 -1.49 -12.45 14.24
CA LYS A 175 -2.87 -11.97 14.38
C LYS A 175 -2.94 -10.66 15.16
N LYS A 176 -2.20 -10.56 16.26
CA LYS A 176 -2.13 -9.34 17.05
C LYS A 176 -1.51 -8.19 16.24
N ALA A 177 -0.41 -8.43 15.53
CA ALA A 177 0.23 -7.42 14.69
C ALA A 177 -0.67 -6.94 13.55
N LEU A 178 -1.50 -7.80 12.95
CA LEU A 178 -2.52 -7.42 11.97
C LEU A 178 -3.53 -6.43 12.56
N VAL A 179 -4.05 -6.70 13.75
CA VAL A 179 -4.98 -5.79 14.45
C VAL A 179 -4.29 -4.46 14.80
N ASP A 180 -3.06 -4.52 15.33
CA ASP A 180 -2.29 -3.34 15.69
C ASP A 180 -1.91 -2.52 14.44
N ALA A 181 -1.62 -3.18 13.31
CA ALA A 181 -1.35 -2.55 12.02
C ALA A 181 -2.55 -1.71 11.57
N GLY A 182 -3.76 -2.25 11.64
CA GLY A 182 -4.97 -1.50 11.28
C GLY A 182 -5.27 -0.33 12.21
N LYS A 183 -5.13 -0.53 13.51
CA LYS A 183 -5.48 0.48 14.51
C LYS A 183 -4.44 1.59 14.67
N LEU A 184 -3.16 1.27 14.54
CA LEU A 184 -2.07 2.16 14.95
C LEU A 184 -1.22 2.67 13.78
N ILE A 185 -1.07 1.86 12.70
CA ILE A 185 -0.18 2.16 11.59
C ILE A 185 -0.96 2.67 10.36
N GLY A 186 -1.84 1.83 9.81
CA GLY A 186 -2.60 2.11 8.59
C GLY A 186 -1.85 1.79 7.30
N LEU A 187 -2.59 1.71 6.17
CA LEU A 187 -2.09 1.49 4.81
C LEU A 187 -2.06 2.79 3.99
N GLY A 188 -1.32 2.78 2.90
CA GLY A 188 -1.24 3.88 1.94
C GLY A 188 -0.45 5.08 2.45
N ASP A 189 -0.85 6.28 2.01
CA ASP A 189 -0.13 7.52 2.31
C ASP A 189 -0.76 8.30 3.47
N TYR A 190 0.01 9.22 4.06
CA TYR A 190 -0.38 10.10 5.16
C TYR A 190 -0.89 9.36 6.42
N ARG A 191 -0.22 8.24 6.75
CA ARG A 191 -0.48 7.42 7.95
C ARG A 191 0.00 8.11 9.22
N PRO A 192 -0.61 7.87 10.38
CA PRO A 192 -1.77 7.01 10.66
C PRO A 192 -3.12 7.72 10.52
N ARG A 193 -3.15 8.95 10.00
CA ARG A 193 -4.39 9.74 9.82
C ARG A 193 -5.34 9.05 8.84
N PHE A 194 -4.78 8.44 7.78
CA PHE A 194 -5.47 7.72 6.73
C PHE A 194 -5.08 6.24 6.73
N GLY A 195 -5.89 5.41 6.07
CA GLY A 195 -5.61 4.02 5.83
C GLY A 195 -5.77 3.08 7.04
N ARG A 196 -6.43 3.52 8.12
CA ARG A 196 -6.77 2.63 9.25
C ARG A 196 -7.82 1.62 8.82
N PHE A 197 -7.74 0.42 9.40
CA PHE A 197 -8.63 -0.68 9.03
C PHE A 197 -8.90 -1.62 10.19
N ASP A 198 -10.01 -2.33 10.09
CA ASP A 198 -10.33 -3.48 10.92
C ASP A 198 -9.99 -4.77 10.16
N VAL A 199 -9.75 -5.87 10.90
CA VAL A 199 -9.30 -7.15 10.35
C VAL A 199 -10.31 -8.23 10.72
N GLU A 200 -10.81 -8.91 9.69
CA GLU A 200 -11.59 -10.14 9.82
C GLU A 200 -10.69 -11.32 9.42
N PHE A 201 -10.64 -12.33 10.27
CA PHE A 201 -9.89 -13.57 10.02
C PHE A 201 -10.86 -14.62 9.45
N ALA A 202 -10.51 -15.20 8.29
CA ALA A 202 -11.27 -16.29 7.66
C ALA A 202 -10.73 -17.67 8.04
#